data_3067d853f7b29b507461a19c3e826d72
#
_entry.id   3067d853f7b29b507461a19c3e826d72
#
_cell.length_a   1.000
_cell.length_b   1.000
_cell.length_c   1.000
_cell.angle_alpha   90.00
_cell.angle_beta   90.00
_cell.angle_gamma   90.00
#
_symmetry.space_group_name_H-M   'P 1'
#
loop_
_entity.id
_entity.type
_entity.pdbx_description
1 polymer ?
#
loop_
_entity_poly.entity_id
_entity_poly.type
_entity_poly.pdbx_seq_one_letter_code
_entity_poly.pdbx_strand_id
1 'polypeptide(L)'
;SEDKVQENFYEKLVNAQAKTSIQKDLIKSELHKKLNLFLETVNSWRLFSKTHSLYDLIWKIYSERFYYDYVGALPNGQARQANLYALALRADQFEKSNFKGLSRFITMIDQVLEAKHDLASVAVAPPKDAVELMSIHKSKGLEFPYVFILNIDQQFNKQDSMSEVILSRKKGLGLKYVARVATNTKEEYVPSTIKLSIPSLTYSQNEEELQLASYSELMRLLYVAMTRAEKKLYLVGKGSREKLESKEYPTNGQGLLTRQTRLDAQNFQDWIWAIYQAFSK
;
A
#
# COMPACT_ATOMS: atom_id res chain seq x y z
N SER A 1 -12.34 40.80 -25.04
CA SER A 1 -11.98 39.72 -24.08
C SER A 1 -10.48 39.64 -24.01
N GLU A 2 -9.89 40.29 -22.98
CA GLU A 2 -8.47 40.22 -22.66
C GLU A 2 -8.16 38.86 -22.11
N ASP A 3 -7.45 38.02 -22.84
CA ASP A 3 -6.80 36.83 -22.36
C ASP A 3 -5.76 37.27 -21.30
N LYS A 4 -6.12 37.18 -20.04
CA LYS A 4 -5.15 37.25 -18.94
C LYS A 4 -4.24 36.02 -19.04
N VAL A 5 -3.10 36.22 -19.73
CA VAL A 5 -1.98 35.25 -19.66
C VAL A 5 -1.66 35.03 -18.16
N GLN A 6 -1.89 33.84 -17.70
CA GLN A 6 -1.64 33.46 -16.29
C GLN A 6 -0.12 33.47 -16.12
N GLU A 7 0.44 34.59 -15.60
CA GLU A 7 1.88 34.68 -15.27
C GLU A 7 2.28 33.52 -14.39
N ASN A 8 3.29 32.78 -14.80
CA ASN A 8 3.86 31.69 -14.05
C ASN A 8 4.54 32.26 -12.77
N PHE A 9 4.66 31.45 -11.72
CA PHE A 9 5.20 31.85 -10.42
C PHE A 9 6.59 32.49 -10.53
N TYR A 10 7.45 31.98 -11.41
CA TYR A 10 8.79 32.53 -11.65
C TYR A 10 8.72 33.94 -12.27
N GLU A 11 7.85 34.17 -13.23
CA GLU A 11 7.64 35.49 -13.84
C GLU A 11 7.15 36.50 -12.79
N LYS A 12 6.25 36.09 -11.92
CA LYS A 12 5.80 36.94 -10.79
C LYS A 12 6.94 37.32 -9.86
N LEU A 13 7.88 36.39 -9.58
CA LEU A 13 9.06 36.69 -8.75
C LEU A 13 10.02 37.67 -9.45
N VAL A 14 10.27 37.51 -10.75
CA VAL A 14 11.10 38.43 -11.53
C VAL A 14 10.48 39.82 -11.59
N ASN A 15 9.17 39.92 -11.83
CA ASN A 15 8.43 41.17 -11.83
C ASN A 15 8.41 41.83 -10.43
N ALA A 16 8.32 41.07 -9.35
CA ALA A 16 8.43 41.57 -7.96
C ALA A 16 9.81 42.11 -7.68
N GLN A 17 10.87 41.44 -8.13
CA GLN A 17 12.26 41.91 -8.02
C GLN A 17 12.44 43.28 -8.70
N ALA A 18 11.98 43.43 -9.95
CA ALA A 18 12.08 44.69 -10.67
C ALA A 18 11.32 45.81 -9.94
N LYS A 19 10.15 45.56 -9.39
CA LYS A 19 9.36 46.54 -8.61
C LYS A 19 10.01 46.92 -7.29
N THR A 20 10.66 46.01 -6.58
CA THR A 20 11.30 46.27 -5.27
C THR A 20 12.65 47.03 -5.41
N SER A 21 13.30 47.00 -6.57
CA SER A 21 14.54 47.75 -6.82
C SER A 21 14.33 49.28 -6.83
N ILE A 22 13.12 49.74 -7.04
CA ILE A 22 12.79 51.18 -7.24
C ILE A 22 12.40 51.87 -5.91
N GLN A 23 12.15 51.15 -4.80
CA GLN A 23 11.65 51.70 -3.53
C GLN A 23 12.67 51.63 -2.38
N LYS A 24 12.95 52.80 -1.76
CA LYS A 24 13.94 52.98 -0.65
C LYS A 24 13.50 52.54 0.74
N ASP A 25 12.47 51.74 0.90
CA ASP A 25 11.99 51.24 2.20
C ASP A 25 12.86 50.08 2.73
N LEU A 26 13.30 50.13 4.00
CA LEU A 26 14.18 49.14 4.63
C LEU A 26 13.64 47.68 4.54
N ILE A 27 12.33 47.47 4.74
CA ILE A 27 11.68 46.16 4.67
C ILE A 27 11.70 45.65 3.20
N LYS A 28 11.51 46.54 2.23
CA LYS A 28 11.56 46.21 0.81
C LYS A 28 12.98 45.94 0.32
N SER A 29 14.00 46.60 0.94
CA SER A 29 15.41 46.32 0.67
C SER A 29 15.81 44.91 1.11
N GLU A 30 15.29 44.43 2.24
CA GLU A 30 15.58 43.07 2.71
C GLU A 30 14.85 42.00 1.86
N LEU A 31 13.61 42.26 1.49
CA LEU A 31 12.87 41.40 0.55
C LEU A 31 13.59 41.34 -0.81
N HIS A 32 14.05 42.47 -1.31
CA HIS A 32 14.81 42.53 -2.56
C HIS A 32 16.09 41.69 -2.51
N LYS A 33 16.86 41.77 -1.41
CA LYS A 33 18.02 40.90 -1.22
C LYS A 33 17.68 39.42 -1.23
N LYS A 34 16.60 39.03 -0.56
CA LYS A 34 16.13 37.63 -0.55
C LYS A 34 15.70 37.15 -1.95
N LEU A 35 14.98 37.99 -2.69
CA LEU A 35 14.56 37.67 -4.04
C LEU A 35 15.75 37.53 -4.99
N ASN A 36 16.72 38.45 -4.92
CA ASN A 36 17.94 38.39 -5.73
C ASN A 36 18.70 37.10 -5.45
N LEU A 37 18.96 36.80 -4.18
CA LEU A 37 19.67 35.60 -3.79
C LEU A 37 18.96 34.32 -4.27
N PHE A 38 17.63 34.30 -4.20
CA PHE A 38 16.83 33.18 -4.70
C PHE A 38 16.95 33.02 -6.21
N LEU A 39 16.76 34.11 -6.97
CA LEU A 39 16.82 34.11 -8.44
C LEU A 39 18.22 33.77 -8.96
N GLU A 40 19.26 34.29 -8.33
CA GLU A 40 20.65 33.96 -8.64
C GLU A 40 20.93 32.46 -8.37
N THR A 41 20.43 31.93 -7.26
CA THR A 41 20.56 30.51 -6.94
C THR A 41 19.86 29.64 -7.99
N VAL A 42 18.60 29.95 -8.33
CA VAL A 42 17.86 29.21 -9.34
C VAL A 42 18.54 29.29 -10.72
N ASN A 43 19.04 30.44 -11.10
CA ASN A 43 19.78 30.61 -12.35
C ASN A 43 21.10 29.82 -12.35
N SER A 44 21.83 29.79 -11.24
CA SER A 44 23.02 28.94 -11.06
C SER A 44 22.67 27.45 -11.28
N TRP A 45 21.58 26.96 -10.69
CA TRP A 45 21.13 25.56 -10.88
C TRP A 45 20.71 25.28 -12.30
N ARG A 46 20.03 26.24 -12.98
CA ARG A 46 19.65 26.12 -14.39
C ARG A 46 20.86 26.03 -15.31
N LEU A 47 21.90 26.83 -15.05
CA LEU A 47 23.14 26.77 -15.81
C LEU A 47 23.87 25.43 -15.56
N PHE A 48 23.93 25.00 -14.30
CA PHE A 48 24.56 23.74 -13.91
C PHE A 48 23.87 22.53 -14.57
N SER A 49 22.54 22.53 -14.62
CA SER A 49 21.75 21.43 -15.21
C SER A 49 21.96 21.25 -16.72
N LYS A 50 22.55 22.23 -17.41
CA LYS A 50 22.83 22.13 -18.86
C LYS A 50 24.05 21.26 -19.16
N THR A 51 24.97 21.15 -18.20
CA THR A 51 26.30 20.53 -18.38
C THR A 51 26.55 19.33 -17.46
N HIS A 52 25.73 19.14 -16.45
CA HIS A 52 25.89 18.08 -15.43
C HIS A 52 24.68 17.16 -15.40
N SER A 53 24.85 15.98 -14.80
CA SER A 53 23.79 15.00 -14.63
C SER A 53 22.69 15.49 -13.67
N LEU A 54 21.50 14.88 -13.75
CA LEU A 54 20.42 15.14 -12.78
C LEU A 54 20.82 14.71 -11.36
N TYR A 55 21.63 13.66 -11.25
CA TYR A 55 22.20 13.23 -9.98
C TYR A 55 23.06 14.34 -9.34
N ASP A 56 23.98 14.92 -10.11
CA ASP A 56 24.84 16.00 -9.66
C ASP A 56 24.06 17.25 -9.30
N LEU A 57 23.03 17.58 -10.10
CA LEU A 57 22.14 18.73 -9.83
C LEU A 57 21.39 18.54 -8.49
N ILE A 58 20.85 17.36 -8.25
CA ILE A 58 20.13 17.07 -6.99
C ILE A 58 21.10 17.20 -5.80
N TRP A 59 22.29 16.63 -5.90
CA TRP A 59 23.30 16.74 -4.84
C TRP A 59 23.78 18.17 -4.63
N LYS A 60 23.93 18.95 -5.71
CA LYS A 60 24.24 20.37 -5.59
C LYS A 60 23.17 21.13 -4.79
N ILE A 61 21.90 20.88 -5.10
CA ILE A 61 20.76 21.49 -4.38
C ILE A 61 20.78 21.08 -2.90
N TYR A 62 21.05 19.82 -2.59
CA TYR A 62 21.09 19.31 -1.23
C TYR A 62 22.24 19.89 -0.40
N SER A 63 23.42 20.05 -1.01
CA SER A 63 24.63 20.50 -0.31
C SER A 63 24.72 22.01 -0.17
N GLU A 64 24.36 22.80 -1.18
CA GLU A 64 24.52 24.29 -1.15
C GLU A 64 23.76 24.97 0.01
N ARG A 65 22.68 24.33 0.50
CA ARG A 65 21.86 24.87 1.60
C ARG A 65 21.86 23.96 2.82
N PHE A 66 22.78 22.99 2.89
CA PHE A 66 22.83 21.99 3.97
C PHE A 66 21.48 21.29 4.20
N TYR A 67 20.67 21.17 3.11
CA TYR A 67 19.32 20.60 3.22
C TYR A 67 19.36 19.14 3.64
N TYR A 68 20.32 18.38 3.13
CA TYR A 68 20.52 16.97 3.48
C TYR A 68 20.84 16.80 4.97
N ASP A 69 21.73 17.66 5.52
CA ASP A 69 22.11 17.63 6.93
C ASP A 69 20.96 18.10 7.82
N TYR A 70 20.27 19.16 7.40
CA TYR A 70 19.09 19.66 8.11
C TYR A 70 18.02 18.58 8.24
N VAL A 71 17.71 17.87 7.17
CA VAL A 71 16.73 16.79 7.17
C VAL A 71 17.16 15.62 8.05
N GLY A 72 18.47 15.35 8.14
CA GLY A 72 19.05 14.35 9.03
C GLY A 72 18.85 14.66 10.52
N ALA A 73 18.81 15.95 10.88
CA ALA A 73 18.57 16.40 12.26
C ALA A 73 17.09 16.35 12.70
N LEU A 74 16.16 16.14 11.76
CA LEU A 74 14.72 16.03 12.06
C LEU A 74 14.36 14.63 12.64
N PRO A 75 13.20 14.47 13.31
CA PRO A 75 12.69 13.17 13.69
C PRO A 75 12.65 12.19 12.48
N ASN A 76 13.15 10.97 12.68
CA ASN A 76 13.36 9.97 11.61
C ASN A 76 14.35 10.44 10.51
N GLY A 77 15.34 11.25 10.86
CA GLY A 77 16.30 11.86 9.94
C GLY A 77 16.99 10.87 9.02
N GLN A 78 17.41 9.71 9.52
CA GLN A 78 18.05 8.67 8.71
C GLN A 78 17.13 8.17 7.57
N ALA A 79 15.84 7.91 7.87
CA ALA A 79 14.88 7.50 6.85
C ALA A 79 14.63 8.61 5.81
N ARG A 80 14.59 9.86 6.26
CA ARG A 80 14.44 11.02 5.38
C ARG A 80 15.65 11.22 4.47
N GLN A 81 16.86 11.11 5.00
CA GLN A 81 18.10 11.15 4.21
C GLN A 81 18.17 10.00 3.20
N ALA A 82 17.77 8.78 3.60
CA ALA A 82 17.71 7.64 2.69
C ALA A 82 16.73 7.87 1.53
N ASN A 83 15.59 8.51 1.78
CA ASN A 83 14.63 8.87 0.72
C ASN A 83 15.19 9.95 -0.23
N LEU A 84 15.90 10.95 0.29
CA LEU A 84 16.59 11.95 -0.55
C LEU A 84 17.68 11.30 -1.40
N TYR A 85 18.46 10.40 -0.84
CA TYR A 85 19.47 9.63 -1.57
C TYR A 85 18.83 8.77 -2.66
N ALA A 86 17.73 8.10 -2.34
CA ALA A 86 16.98 7.29 -3.32
C ALA A 86 16.47 8.12 -4.50
N LEU A 87 16.03 9.36 -4.28
CA LEU A 87 15.61 10.25 -5.37
C LEU A 87 16.80 10.56 -6.29
N ALA A 88 17.98 10.84 -5.74
CA ALA A 88 19.18 11.08 -6.53
C ALA A 88 19.58 9.85 -7.35
N LEU A 89 19.54 8.63 -6.76
CA LEU A 89 19.80 7.38 -7.49
C LEU A 89 18.79 7.11 -8.60
N ARG A 90 17.52 7.43 -8.39
CA ARG A 90 16.49 7.30 -9.44
C ARG A 90 16.73 8.24 -10.61
N ALA A 91 17.21 9.46 -10.34
CA ALA A 91 17.59 10.39 -11.38
C ALA A 91 18.77 9.85 -12.22
N ASP A 92 19.78 9.25 -11.58
CA ASP A 92 20.89 8.59 -12.25
C ASP A 92 20.42 7.41 -13.12
N GLN A 93 19.55 6.53 -12.57
CA GLN A 93 18.98 5.40 -13.32
C GLN A 93 18.13 5.86 -14.52
N PHE A 94 17.37 6.94 -14.34
CA PHE A 94 16.58 7.53 -15.42
C PHE A 94 17.46 8.00 -16.58
N GLU A 95 18.56 8.67 -16.29
CA GLU A 95 19.50 9.12 -17.34
C GLU A 95 20.24 7.95 -18.02
N LYS A 96 20.58 6.89 -17.28
CA LYS A 96 21.18 5.66 -17.82
C LYS A 96 20.24 4.87 -18.73
N SER A 97 18.93 5.01 -18.57
CA SER A 97 17.93 4.34 -19.42
C SER A 97 17.61 5.09 -20.73
N ASN A 98 18.50 5.97 -21.22
CA ASN A 98 18.36 6.79 -22.43
C ASN A 98 17.29 7.89 -22.38
N PHE A 99 16.65 8.12 -21.24
CA PHE A 99 15.80 9.26 -21.03
C PHE A 99 16.63 10.41 -20.45
N LYS A 100 16.76 11.52 -21.17
CA LYS A 100 17.55 12.66 -20.70
C LYS A 100 16.68 13.90 -20.50
N GLY A 101 17.07 14.70 -19.51
CA GLY A 101 16.53 16.03 -19.27
C GLY A 101 15.57 16.12 -18.08
N LEU A 102 15.71 17.22 -17.34
CA LEU A 102 14.96 17.51 -16.12
C LEU A 102 13.45 17.48 -16.32
N SER A 103 12.93 18.09 -17.40
CA SER A 103 11.49 18.13 -17.66
C SER A 103 10.87 16.72 -17.78
N ARG A 104 11.55 15.81 -18.47
CA ARG A 104 11.07 14.43 -18.63
C ARG A 104 11.11 13.66 -17.30
N PHE A 105 12.14 13.91 -16.50
CA PHE A 105 12.24 13.32 -15.15
C PHE A 105 11.09 13.79 -14.26
N ILE A 106 10.80 15.10 -14.26
CA ILE A 106 9.67 15.67 -13.51
C ILE A 106 8.35 15.05 -13.99
N THR A 107 8.10 15.00 -15.30
CA THR A 107 6.88 14.37 -15.85
C THR A 107 6.74 12.91 -15.41
N MET A 108 7.83 12.14 -15.37
CA MET A 108 7.81 10.75 -14.84
C MET A 108 7.42 10.73 -13.37
N ILE A 109 7.99 11.60 -12.55
CA ILE A 109 7.64 11.69 -11.11
C ILE A 109 6.16 12.05 -10.94
N ASP A 110 5.67 13.04 -11.69
CA ASP A 110 4.26 13.46 -11.64
C ASP A 110 3.32 12.31 -12.02
N GLN A 111 3.63 11.56 -13.06
CA GLN A 111 2.85 10.37 -13.46
C GLN A 111 2.81 9.30 -12.38
N VAL A 112 3.93 9.05 -11.69
CA VAL A 112 3.98 8.10 -10.57
C VAL A 112 3.11 8.57 -9.42
N LEU A 113 3.14 9.86 -9.08
CA LEU A 113 2.32 10.45 -8.03
C LEU A 113 0.82 10.43 -8.38
N GLU A 114 0.45 10.77 -9.62
CA GLU A 114 -0.94 10.72 -10.10
C GLU A 114 -1.51 9.29 -10.10
N ALA A 115 -0.70 8.30 -10.46
CA ALA A 115 -1.07 6.89 -10.41
C ALA A 115 -1.21 6.36 -8.97
N LYS A 116 -1.02 7.20 -7.94
CA LYS A 116 -0.97 6.80 -6.51
C LYS A 116 0.02 5.65 -6.24
N HIS A 117 1.00 5.50 -7.09
CA HIS A 117 2.11 4.61 -6.84
C HIS A 117 3.14 5.37 -6.00
N ASP A 118 3.32 4.92 -4.76
CA ASP A 118 4.38 5.46 -3.93
C ASP A 118 5.73 5.05 -4.54
N LEU A 119 6.62 6.01 -4.68
CA LEU A 119 8.03 5.73 -4.96
C LEU A 119 8.53 4.93 -3.75
N ALA A 120 8.69 3.62 -3.90
CA ALA A 120 9.04 2.72 -2.80
C ALA A 120 10.08 3.35 -1.87
N SER A 121 9.75 3.48 -0.59
CA SER A 121 10.67 4.00 0.41
C SER A 121 11.92 3.11 0.49
N VAL A 122 13.08 3.70 0.68
CA VAL A 122 14.30 2.92 0.91
C VAL A 122 14.19 2.27 2.28
N ALA A 123 14.36 0.96 2.33
CA ALA A 123 14.42 0.24 3.58
C ALA A 123 15.69 0.70 4.35
N VAL A 124 15.48 1.52 5.35
CA VAL A 124 16.52 1.82 6.34
C VAL A 124 16.50 0.68 7.34
N ALA A 125 17.67 0.18 7.72
CA ALA A 125 17.77 -0.84 8.76
C ALA A 125 17.01 -0.36 10.01
N PRO A 126 16.09 -1.16 10.56
CA PRO A 126 15.32 -0.76 11.73
C PRO A 126 16.28 -0.50 12.90
N PRO A 127 15.95 0.43 13.80
CA PRO A 127 16.71 0.63 15.05
C PRO A 127 16.81 -0.69 15.82
N LYS A 128 17.93 -0.95 16.49
CA LYS A 128 18.18 -2.22 17.22
C LYS A 128 17.10 -2.55 18.26
N ASP A 129 16.44 -1.53 18.84
CA ASP A 129 15.39 -1.66 19.86
C ASP A 129 14.05 -1.13 19.35
N ALA A 130 13.56 -1.66 18.24
CA ALA A 130 12.28 -1.26 17.67
C ALA A 130 11.31 -2.44 17.58
N VAL A 131 10.01 -2.13 17.72
CA VAL A 131 8.95 -3.05 17.36
C VAL A 131 8.77 -3.02 15.86
N GLU A 132 8.91 -4.18 15.21
CA GLU A 132 8.72 -4.31 13.79
C GLU A 132 7.26 -4.64 13.45
N LEU A 133 6.65 -3.85 12.59
CA LEU A 133 5.33 -4.10 12.04
C LEU A 133 5.46 -4.57 10.59
N MET A 134 5.01 -5.79 10.32
CA MET A 134 5.13 -6.38 8.99
C MET A 134 3.99 -7.31 8.63
N SER A 135 3.83 -7.63 7.35
CA SER A 135 2.92 -8.69 6.94
C SER A 135 3.51 -10.08 7.20
N ILE A 136 2.64 -11.10 7.36
CA ILE A 136 3.07 -12.49 7.56
C ILE A 136 4.00 -12.95 6.42
N HIS A 137 3.74 -12.54 5.19
CA HIS A 137 4.60 -12.87 4.05
C HIS A 137 6.03 -12.33 4.18
N LYS A 138 6.18 -11.10 4.70
CA LYS A 138 7.50 -10.49 4.93
C LYS A 138 8.24 -11.13 6.09
N SER A 139 7.55 -11.76 7.03
CA SER A 139 8.15 -12.44 8.17
C SER A 139 8.73 -13.82 7.82
N LYS A 140 8.49 -14.32 6.61
CA LYS A 140 8.99 -15.64 6.20
C LYS A 140 10.53 -15.69 6.24
N GLY A 141 11.06 -16.66 7.02
CA GLY A 141 12.51 -16.82 7.21
C GLY A 141 13.10 -15.98 8.34
N LEU A 142 12.30 -15.13 9.01
CA LEU A 142 12.70 -14.38 10.19
C LEU A 142 12.16 -15.06 11.44
N GLU A 143 12.82 -14.85 12.59
CA GLU A 143 12.40 -15.32 13.90
C GLU A 143 12.49 -14.19 14.90
N PHE A 144 11.54 -14.16 15.87
CA PHE A 144 11.42 -13.09 16.84
C PHE A 144 11.14 -13.67 18.24
N PRO A 145 11.72 -13.14 19.31
CA PRO A 145 11.45 -13.61 20.67
C PRO A 145 9.99 -13.53 21.07
N TYR A 146 9.30 -12.47 20.63
CA TYR A 146 7.89 -12.20 20.93
C TYR A 146 7.16 -11.82 19.66
N VAL A 147 6.05 -12.50 19.36
CA VAL A 147 5.24 -12.22 18.17
C VAL A 147 3.80 -11.93 18.56
N PHE A 148 3.23 -10.87 18.02
CA PHE A 148 1.83 -10.50 18.15
C PHE A 148 1.16 -10.64 16.79
N ILE A 149 0.24 -11.60 16.63
CA ILE A 149 -0.58 -11.73 15.43
C ILE A 149 -1.87 -10.94 15.68
N LEU A 150 -2.04 -9.86 14.94
CA LEU A 150 -3.18 -8.95 15.08
C LEU A 150 -4.30 -9.32 14.12
N ASN A 151 -5.54 -8.93 14.46
CA ASN A 151 -6.74 -9.07 13.63
C ASN A 151 -7.03 -10.52 13.19
N ILE A 152 -6.85 -11.49 14.09
CA ILE A 152 -7.17 -12.91 13.80
C ILE A 152 -8.67 -13.13 13.57
N ASP A 153 -9.51 -12.18 13.97
CA ASP A 153 -10.97 -12.12 13.74
C ASP A 153 -11.37 -11.58 12.37
N GLN A 154 -10.42 -11.08 11.58
CA GLN A 154 -10.71 -10.56 10.26
C GLN A 154 -11.18 -11.67 9.32
N GLN A 155 -12.34 -11.46 8.67
CA GLN A 155 -12.90 -12.42 7.73
C GLN A 155 -11.97 -12.66 6.54
N PHE A 156 -11.91 -13.92 6.12
CA PHE A 156 -11.19 -14.31 4.91
C PHE A 156 -11.78 -13.64 3.68
N ASN A 157 -10.92 -13.18 2.79
CA ASN A 157 -11.36 -12.60 1.52
C ASN A 157 -11.90 -13.71 0.62
N LYS A 158 -13.17 -13.58 0.21
CA LYS A 158 -13.87 -14.51 -0.70
C LYS A 158 -14.13 -13.91 -2.08
N GLN A 159 -13.50 -12.78 -2.39
CA GLN A 159 -13.79 -12.00 -3.60
C GLN A 159 -13.54 -12.80 -4.88
N ASP A 160 -12.50 -13.63 -4.90
CA ASP A 160 -12.15 -14.45 -6.04
C ASP A 160 -13.19 -15.56 -6.32
N SER A 161 -13.83 -16.10 -5.27
CA SER A 161 -14.88 -17.11 -5.40
C SER A 161 -16.24 -16.52 -5.76
N MET A 162 -16.43 -15.19 -5.65
CA MET A 162 -17.67 -14.49 -6.01
C MET A 162 -17.70 -13.98 -7.46
N SER A 163 -16.63 -14.15 -8.20
CA SER A 163 -16.55 -13.76 -9.61
C SER A 163 -17.59 -14.49 -10.45
N GLU A 164 -18.15 -13.84 -11.48
CA GLU A 164 -19.08 -14.48 -12.43
C GLU A 164 -18.36 -15.49 -13.34
N VAL A 165 -17.04 -15.43 -13.39
CA VAL A 165 -16.18 -16.29 -14.21
C VAL A 165 -15.06 -16.84 -13.35
N ILE A 166 -14.90 -18.16 -13.29
CA ILE A 166 -13.81 -18.84 -12.62
C ILE A 166 -13.08 -19.75 -13.61
N LEU A 167 -11.76 -19.53 -13.75
CA LEU A 167 -10.92 -20.30 -14.64
C LEU A 167 -10.10 -21.33 -13.84
N SER A 168 -10.18 -22.59 -14.22
CA SER A 168 -9.32 -23.66 -13.70
C SER A 168 -8.45 -24.23 -14.82
N ARG A 169 -7.17 -24.49 -14.51
CA ARG A 169 -6.26 -25.15 -15.47
C ARG A 169 -6.69 -26.56 -15.84
N LYS A 170 -7.40 -27.24 -14.94
CA LYS A 170 -7.81 -28.65 -15.11
C LYS A 170 -9.20 -28.79 -15.71
N LYS A 171 -10.12 -27.92 -15.33
CA LYS A 171 -11.55 -28.06 -15.66
C LYS A 171 -12.06 -27.01 -16.64
N GLY A 172 -11.17 -26.05 -17.02
CA GLY A 172 -11.50 -25.00 -17.98
C GLY A 172 -12.33 -23.86 -17.37
N LEU A 173 -13.16 -23.27 -18.21
CA LEU A 173 -13.94 -22.07 -17.90
C LEU A 173 -15.25 -22.42 -17.19
N GLY A 174 -15.44 -21.94 -15.97
CA GLY A 174 -16.71 -21.96 -15.26
C GLY A 174 -17.41 -20.61 -15.38
N LEU A 175 -18.67 -20.62 -15.76
CA LEU A 175 -19.49 -19.42 -15.95
C LEU A 175 -20.69 -19.44 -15.01
N LYS A 176 -21.03 -18.29 -14.47
CA LYS A 176 -22.24 -18.03 -13.71
C LYS A 176 -23.15 -17.12 -14.54
N TYR A 177 -24.20 -17.71 -15.11
CA TYR A 177 -25.16 -16.94 -15.88
C TYR A 177 -26.09 -16.16 -14.96
N VAL A 178 -26.23 -14.87 -15.24
CA VAL A 178 -27.10 -13.98 -14.48
C VAL A 178 -28.21 -13.48 -15.38
N ALA A 179 -29.44 -14.01 -15.18
CA ALA A 179 -30.64 -13.53 -15.86
C ALA A 179 -31.39 -12.52 -14.98
N ARG A 180 -31.92 -11.48 -15.61
CA ARG A 180 -32.89 -10.58 -14.99
C ARG A 180 -34.26 -10.88 -15.57
N VAL A 181 -35.16 -11.33 -14.73
CA VAL A 181 -36.54 -11.65 -15.12
C VAL A 181 -37.47 -10.57 -14.58
N ALA A 182 -38.18 -9.89 -15.46
CA ALA A 182 -39.21 -8.92 -15.04
C ALA A 182 -40.38 -9.68 -14.41
N THR A 183 -40.86 -9.25 -13.26
CA THR A 183 -42.04 -9.79 -12.62
C THR A 183 -43.26 -8.95 -13.02
N ASN A 184 -44.29 -9.60 -13.55
CA ASN A 184 -45.54 -8.93 -13.94
C ASN A 184 -46.52 -8.76 -12.76
N THR A 185 -46.06 -8.89 -11.54
CA THR A 185 -46.93 -8.71 -10.34
C THR A 185 -47.03 -7.24 -9.98
N LYS A 186 -48.28 -6.76 -9.84
CA LYS A 186 -48.62 -5.40 -9.36
C LYS A 186 -48.59 -5.28 -7.83
N GLU A 187 -48.03 -6.25 -7.12
CA GLU A 187 -47.95 -6.24 -5.66
C GLU A 187 -46.81 -5.36 -5.20
N GLU A 188 -47.12 -4.48 -4.28
CA GLU A 188 -46.24 -3.40 -3.77
C GLU A 188 -44.96 -3.91 -3.08
N TYR A 189 -44.92 -5.19 -2.71
CA TYR A 189 -43.81 -5.83 -2.01
C TYR A 189 -42.90 -6.73 -2.86
N VAL A 190 -43.24 -6.93 -4.14
CA VAL A 190 -42.42 -7.78 -5.03
C VAL A 190 -41.56 -6.91 -5.93
N PRO A 191 -40.23 -7.07 -5.93
CA PRO A 191 -39.36 -6.28 -6.78
C PRO A 191 -39.74 -6.51 -8.26
N SER A 192 -39.78 -5.41 -9.02
CA SER A 192 -40.12 -5.41 -10.46
C SER A 192 -39.17 -6.27 -11.32
N THR A 193 -38.05 -6.71 -10.76
CA THR A 193 -37.05 -7.53 -11.43
C THR A 193 -36.40 -8.50 -10.45
N ILE A 194 -36.45 -9.78 -10.80
CA ILE A 194 -35.74 -10.84 -10.04
C ILE A 194 -34.42 -11.16 -10.75
N LYS A 195 -33.32 -11.17 -10.00
CA LYS A 195 -31.99 -11.56 -10.48
C LYS A 195 -31.82 -13.07 -10.21
N LEU A 196 -31.85 -13.88 -11.29
CA LEU A 196 -31.58 -15.31 -11.23
C LEU A 196 -30.09 -15.54 -11.55
N SER A 197 -29.39 -16.25 -10.67
CA SER A 197 -27.97 -16.59 -10.84
C SER A 197 -27.87 -18.12 -10.96
N ILE A 198 -27.46 -18.59 -12.13
CA ILE A 198 -27.38 -20.01 -12.46
C ILE A 198 -25.92 -20.37 -12.74
N PRO A 199 -25.24 -21.08 -11.84
CA PRO A 199 -23.88 -21.52 -12.07
C PRO A 199 -23.86 -22.73 -13.01
N SER A 200 -22.90 -22.79 -13.93
CA SER A 200 -22.62 -24.01 -14.68
C SER A 200 -21.99 -25.07 -13.76
N LEU A 201 -22.09 -26.35 -14.14
CA LEU A 201 -21.45 -27.44 -13.37
C LEU A 201 -19.95 -27.19 -13.21
N THR A 202 -19.28 -26.76 -14.28
CA THR A 202 -17.85 -26.39 -14.24
C THR A 202 -17.58 -25.22 -13.28
N TYR A 203 -18.50 -24.25 -13.20
CA TYR A 203 -18.38 -23.14 -12.25
C TYR A 203 -18.39 -23.66 -10.80
N SER A 204 -19.38 -24.47 -10.43
CA SER A 204 -19.49 -25.00 -9.07
C SER A 204 -18.27 -25.85 -8.67
N GLN A 205 -17.75 -26.64 -9.59
CA GLN A 205 -16.57 -27.45 -9.38
C GLN A 205 -15.29 -26.59 -9.24
N ASN A 206 -15.16 -25.54 -10.04
CA ASN A 206 -14.03 -24.62 -9.96
C ASN A 206 -14.08 -23.77 -8.68
N GLU A 207 -15.28 -23.35 -8.25
CA GLU A 207 -15.52 -22.62 -7.01
C GLU A 207 -15.08 -23.44 -5.80
N GLU A 208 -15.49 -24.73 -5.73
CA GLU A 208 -15.06 -25.63 -4.64
C GLU A 208 -13.54 -25.83 -4.62
N GLU A 209 -12.92 -26.06 -5.78
CA GLU A 209 -11.47 -26.24 -5.89
C GLU A 209 -10.72 -24.95 -5.44
N LEU A 210 -11.19 -23.79 -5.88
CA LEU A 210 -10.62 -22.50 -5.51
C LEU A 210 -10.76 -22.23 -4.00
N GLN A 211 -11.92 -22.56 -3.43
CA GLN A 211 -12.15 -22.43 -1.99
C GLN A 211 -11.21 -23.32 -1.19
N LEU A 212 -11.07 -24.60 -1.56
CA LEU A 212 -10.15 -25.53 -0.89
C LEU A 212 -8.70 -25.08 -1.00
N ALA A 213 -8.27 -24.60 -2.16
CA ALA A 213 -6.92 -24.05 -2.35
C ALA A 213 -6.68 -22.81 -1.49
N SER A 214 -7.63 -21.91 -1.43
CA SER A 214 -7.57 -20.69 -0.59
C SER A 214 -7.45 -21.02 0.89
N TYR A 215 -8.29 -21.94 1.40
CA TYR A 215 -8.20 -22.37 2.82
C TYR A 215 -6.88 -23.06 3.13
N SER A 216 -6.37 -23.88 2.21
CA SER A 216 -5.06 -24.52 2.37
C SER A 216 -3.95 -23.50 2.46
N GLU A 217 -4.00 -22.43 1.66
CA GLU A 217 -3.03 -21.35 1.71
C GLU A 217 -3.14 -20.52 2.99
N LEU A 218 -4.36 -20.21 3.43
CA LEU A 218 -4.60 -19.51 4.70
C LEU A 218 -4.09 -20.31 5.91
N MET A 219 -4.25 -21.63 5.92
CA MET A 219 -3.67 -22.50 6.95
C MET A 219 -2.15 -22.47 6.94
N ARG A 220 -1.53 -22.51 5.75
CA ARG A 220 -0.06 -22.36 5.63
C ARG A 220 0.40 -21.00 6.13
N LEU A 221 -0.34 -19.94 5.81
CA LEU A 221 -0.04 -18.59 6.26
C LEU A 221 -0.11 -18.49 7.79
N LEU A 222 -1.16 -19.04 8.39
CA LEU A 222 -1.29 -19.10 9.85
C LEU A 222 -0.13 -19.88 10.48
N TYR A 223 0.23 -21.04 9.92
CA TYR A 223 1.37 -21.83 10.38
C TYR A 223 2.67 -21.02 10.32
N VAL A 224 2.94 -20.35 9.20
CA VAL A 224 4.12 -19.48 9.06
C VAL A 224 4.12 -18.40 10.14
N ALA A 225 2.98 -17.73 10.38
CA ALA A 225 2.88 -16.67 11.39
C ALA A 225 3.17 -17.21 12.80
N MET A 226 2.57 -18.35 13.16
CA MET A 226 2.72 -18.95 14.51
C MET A 226 4.15 -19.45 14.76
N THR A 227 4.84 -19.93 13.73
CA THR A 227 6.21 -20.45 13.85
C THR A 227 7.30 -19.35 13.84
N ARG A 228 6.93 -18.08 13.80
CA ARG A 228 7.91 -16.96 13.93
C ARG A 228 8.31 -16.67 15.37
N ALA A 229 7.54 -17.13 16.35
CA ALA A 229 7.79 -16.85 17.74
C ALA A 229 8.78 -17.87 18.36
N GLU A 230 9.91 -17.39 18.87
CA GLU A 230 10.87 -18.21 19.61
C GLU A 230 10.44 -18.47 21.07
N LYS A 231 9.92 -17.43 21.74
CA LYS A 231 9.61 -17.48 23.18
C LYS A 231 8.13 -17.41 23.48
N LYS A 232 7.42 -16.40 22.92
CA LYS A 232 5.99 -16.20 23.18
C LYS A 232 5.25 -15.72 21.95
N LEU A 233 4.07 -16.28 21.76
CA LEU A 233 3.11 -15.92 20.73
C LEU A 233 1.86 -15.31 21.38
N TYR A 234 1.45 -14.16 20.90
CA TYR A 234 0.22 -13.49 21.31
C TYR A 234 -0.74 -13.42 20.12
N LEU A 235 -1.95 -13.91 20.32
CA LEU A 235 -3.03 -13.90 19.30
C LEU A 235 -4.05 -12.85 19.73
N VAL A 236 -4.24 -11.83 18.89
CA VAL A 236 -5.08 -10.67 19.21
C VAL A 236 -6.23 -10.58 18.22
N GLY A 237 -7.44 -10.73 18.73
CA GLY A 237 -8.68 -10.63 17.97
C GLY A 237 -9.77 -9.91 18.74
N LYS A 238 -10.82 -9.51 18.05
CA LYS A 238 -12.04 -8.94 18.63
C LYS A 238 -13.14 -9.99 18.61
N GLY A 239 -13.99 -10.01 19.63
CA GLY A 239 -15.15 -10.91 19.65
C GLY A 239 -15.88 -10.86 20.97
N SER A 240 -17.13 -11.36 20.97
CA SER A 240 -17.85 -11.64 22.21
C SER A 240 -17.46 -13.03 22.67
N ARG A 241 -16.99 -13.13 23.90
CA ARG A 241 -16.64 -14.41 24.54
C ARG A 241 -17.82 -15.38 24.53
N GLU A 242 -19.01 -14.90 24.85
CA GLU A 242 -20.24 -15.69 24.84
C GLU A 242 -20.52 -16.33 23.47
N LYS A 243 -20.32 -15.56 22.36
CA LYS A 243 -20.49 -16.08 21.00
C LYS A 243 -19.44 -17.11 20.62
N LEU A 244 -18.23 -16.98 21.12
CA LEU A 244 -17.17 -17.95 20.87
C LEU A 244 -17.39 -19.24 21.67
N GLU A 245 -17.80 -19.12 22.94
CA GLU A 245 -18.06 -20.25 23.81
C GLU A 245 -19.34 -21.03 23.44
N SER A 246 -20.34 -20.36 22.83
CA SER A 246 -21.56 -20.98 22.36
C SER A 246 -21.42 -21.80 21.07
N LYS A 247 -20.32 -21.62 20.33
CA LYS A 247 -20.05 -22.40 19.12
C LYS A 247 -19.49 -23.79 19.49
N GLU A 248 -20.15 -24.84 19.04
CA GLU A 248 -19.61 -26.19 19.15
C GLU A 248 -18.82 -26.54 17.88
N TYR A 249 -17.63 -27.06 18.07
CA TYR A 249 -16.78 -27.48 16.97
C TYR A 249 -16.59 -29.00 17.01
N PRO A 250 -17.29 -29.76 16.13
CA PRO A 250 -17.20 -31.19 16.12
C PRO A 250 -15.76 -31.66 15.77
N THR A 251 -15.29 -32.61 16.55
CA THR A 251 -14.01 -33.29 16.33
C THR A 251 -14.27 -34.74 15.91
N ASN A 252 -13.32 -35.34 15.20
CA ASN A 252 -13.36 -36.78 14.93
C ASN A 252 -12.94 -37.58 16.19
N GLY A 253 -13.06 -38.91 16.14
CA GLY A 253 -12.70 -39.81 17.27
C GLY A 253 -11.21 -39.73 17.69
N GLN A 254 -10.37 -38.99 16.95
CA GLN A 254 -8.96 -38.74 17.28
C GLN A 254 -8.71 -37.34 17.85
N GLY A 255 -9.77 -36.58 18.14
CA GLY A 255 -9.67 -35.17 18.60
C GLY A 255 -9.34 -34.15 17.53
N LEU A 256 -9.26 -34.54 16.25
CA LEU A 256 -8.98 -33.63 15.14
C LEU A 256 -10.26 -32.96 14.67
N LEU A 257 -10.16 -31.69 14.28
CA LEU A 257 -11.26 -30.94 13.68
C LEU A 257 -11.74 -31.63 12.40
N THR A 258 -13.05 -31.78 12.25
CA THR A 258 -13.62 -32.38 11.03
C THR A 258 -13.33 -31.49 9.80
N ARG A 259 -13.46 -32.10 8.59
CA ARG A 259 -13.32 -31.33 7.36
C ARG A 259 -14.31 -30.16 7.33
N GLN A 260 -15.55 -30.39 7.74
CA GLN A 260 -16.60 -29.38 7.75
C GLN A 260 -16.26 -28.23 8.68
N THR A 261 -15.85 -28.50 9.93
CA THR A 261 -15.43 -27.48 10.90
C THR A 261 -14.32 -26.58 10.35
N ARG A 262 -13.37 -27.17 9.60
CA ARG A 262 -12.29 -26.40 8.98
C ARG A 262 -12.76 -25.50 7.84
N LEU A 263 -13.76 -25.96 7.06
CA LEU A 263 -14.31 -25.20 5.91
C LEU A 263 -15.34 -24.15 6.34
N ASP A 264 -16.00 -24.33 7.48
CA ASP A 264 -16.98 -23.38 8.00
C ASP A 264 -16.34 -22.16 8.68
N ALA A 265 -15.06 -22.25 9.00
CA ALA A 265 -14.31 -21.13 9.59
C ALA A 265 -14.28 -19.93 8.66
N GLN A 266 -14.48 -18.75 9.20
CA GLN A 266 -14.49 -17.50 8.44
C GLN A 266 -13.25 -16.64 8.67
N ASN A 267 -12.47 -16.97 9.69
CA ASN A 267 -11.28 -16.22 10.10
C ASN A 267 -10.33 -17.16 10.86
N PHE A 268 -9.14 -16.66 11.16
CA PHE A 268 -8.15 -17.42 11.93
C PHE A 268 -8.61 -17.71 13.37
N GLN A 269 -9.37 -16.81 13.97
CA GLN A 269 -9.89 -16.98 15.33
C GLN A 269 -10.80 -18.20 15.43
N ASP A 270 -11.64 -18.48 14.43
CA ASP A 270 -12.51 -19.65 14.40
C ASP A 270 -11.68 -20.95 14.46
N TRP A 271 -10.59 -21.06 13.71
CA TRP A 271 -9.72 -22.23 13.76
C TRP A 271 -8.99 -22.38 15.10
N ILE A 272 -8.43 -21.28 15.59
CA ILE A 272 -7.69 -21.28 16.86
C ILE A 272 -8.61 -21.64 18.03
N TRP A 273 -9.82 -21.06 18.03
CA TRP A 273 -10.79 -21.34 19.07
C TRP A 273 -11.32 -22.78 19.02
N ALA A 274 -11.55 -23.32 17.83
CA ALA A 274 -11.92 -24.71 17.64
C ALA A 274 -10.84 -25.69 18.16
N ILE A 275 -9.57 -25.40 17.90
CA ILE A 275 -8.44 -26.16 18.43
C ILE A 275 -8.40 -26.04 19.96
N TYR A 276 -8.52 -24.83 20.50
CA TYR A 276 -8.52 -24.60 21.94
C TYR A 276 -9.61 -25.43 22.64
N GLN A 277 -10.85 -25.42 22.13
CA GLN A 277 -11.94 -26.23 22.68
C GLN A 277 -11.69 -27.76 22.58
N ALA A 278 -11.04 -28.20 21.49
CA ALA A 278 -10.74 -29.61 21.29
C ALA A 278 -9.69 -30.14 22.28
N PHE A 279 -8.76 -29.30 22.74
CA PHE A 279 -7.67 -29.71 23.66
C PHE A 279 -7.85 -29.23 25.11
N SER A 280 -8.87 -28.39 25.36
CA SER A 280 -9.17 -27.91 26.74
C SER A 280 -10.13 -28.82 27.52
N LYS A 281 -10.63 -29.89 26.88
CA LYS A 281 -11.44 -30.94 27.46
C LYS A 281 -10.52 -32.13 27.85
#